data_f101633a4acc1f4092a67177e62f0667
#
_entry.id   f101633a4acc1f4092a67177e62f0667
#
_cell.length_a   1.000
_cell.length_b   1.000
_cell.length_c   1.000
_cell.angle_alpha   90.00
_cell.angle_beta   90.00
_cell.angle_gamma   90.00
#
_symmetry.space_group_name_H-M   'P 1'
#
loop_
_entity.id
_entity.type
_entity.pdbx_description
1 polymer ?
#
loop_
_entity_poly.entity_id
_entity_poly.type
_entity_poly.pdbx_seq_one_letter_code
_entity_poly.pdbx_strand_id
1 'polypeptide(L)'
;MDKIELTNKILDNLSNSDEEQLRWDTLKVTDPAYLMHSPLPVGYNTTTEQRYLMQNLLIGFSGGSLLDIGCGRCDLYGVASELASLNGDNILYDGIDHNPSMTQLGEQKWGLEGIRVGAFETAKLDSREWVVGSGLFTQRRCATEDDDLKKLFDDIDILYNLATAVVSFNLLNPINNTLHEGFFYVHPGLVMDMLIEKYQYVTVRNNYSKDVYTVLIYKL
;
A
#
# COMPACT_ATOMS: atom_id res chain seq x y z
N MET A 1 -22.56 -18.04 16.97
CA MET A 1 -21.67 -16.89 16.73
C MET A 1 -20.73 -17.27 15.61
N ASP A 2 -20.79 -16.56 14.51
CA ASP A 2 -19.93 -16.78 13.35
C ASP A 2 -18.47 -16.46 13.74
N LYS A 3 -17.49 -17.15 13.12
CA LYS A 3 -16.06 -16.87 13.36
C LYS A 3 -15.68 -15.42 13.08
N ILE A 4 -16.33 -14.82 12.09
CA ILE A 4 -16.13 -13.40 11.71
C ILE A 4 -16.63 -12.49 12.84
N GLU A 5 -17.81 -12.77 13.39
CA GLU A 5 -18.41 -12.02 14.49
C GLU A 5 -17.55 -12.13 15.77
N LEU A 6 -16.99 -13.32 16.04
CA LEU A 6 -16.09 -13.54 17.16
C LEU A 6 -14.78 -12.76 16.98
N THR A 7 -14.21 -12.79 15.79
CA THR A 7 -12.96 -12.08 15.47
C THR A 7 -13.15 -10.57 15.60
N ASN A 8 -14.22 -10.01 15.04
CA ASN A 8 -14.53 -8.58 15.17
C ASN A 8 -14.75 -8.17 16.63
N LYS A 9 -15.43 -9.00 17.42
CA LYS A 9 -15.65 -8.74 18.85
C LYS A 9 -14.37 -8.81 19.69
N ILE A 10 -13.42 -9.63 19.29
CA ILE A 10 -12.08 -9.67 19.91
C ILE A 10 -11.30 -8.41 19.54
N LEU A 11 -11.33 -7.99 18.26
CA LEU A 11 -10.68 -6.78 17.77
C LEU A 11 -11.18 -5.51 18.49
N ASP A 12 -12.50 -5.40 18.70
CA ASP A 12 -13.12 -4.25 19.39
C ASP A 12 -12.68 -4.11 20.86
N ASN A 13 -12.12 -5.16 21.46
CA ASN A 13 -11.72 -5.20 22.87
C ASN A 13 -10.19 -5.12 23.09
N LEU A 14 -9.38 -5.01 22.04
CA LEU A 14 -7.92 -5.00 22.14
C LEU A 14 -7.36 -3.56 22.12
N SER A 15 -6.21 -3.38 22.75
CA SER A 15 -5.38 -2.18 22.56
C SER A 15 -4.78 -2.15 21.15
N ASN A 16 -4.40 -0.99 20.65
CA ASN A 16 -3.89 -0.86 19.28
C ASN A 16 -2.64 -1.73 18.98
N SER A 17 -1.78 -1.96 19.98
CA SER A 17 -0.63 -2.88 19.84
C SER A 17 -1.04 -4.34 19.71
N ASP A 18 -2.13 -4.71 20.39
CA ASP A 18 -2.69 -6.05 20.33
C ASP A 18 -3.44 -6.27 19.00
N GLU A 19 -4.01 -5.19 18.41
CA GLU A 19 -4.63 -5.24 17.08
C GLU A 19 -3.64 -5.57 15.98
N GLU A 20 -2.44 -5.02 16.03
CA GLU A 20 -1.41 -5.31 15.02
C GLU A 20 -0.93 -6.76 15.11
N GLN A 21 -0.61 -7.24 16.30
CA GLN A 21 -0.25 -8.64 16.50
C GLN A 21 -1.39 -9.57 16.07
N LEU A 22 -2.63 -9.20 16.35
CA LEU A 22 -3.80 -9.98 15.94
C LEU A 22 -4.06 -9.90 14.43
N ARG A 23 -3.75 -8.78 13.76
CA ARG A 23 -3.78 -8.69 12.29
C ARG A 23 -2.84 -9.71 11.67
N TRP A 24 -1.61 -9.81 12.18
CA TRP A 24 -0.65 -10.83 11.74
C TRP A 24 -1.09 -12.25 12.13
N ASP A 25 -1.68 -12.43 13.30
CA ASP A 25 -2.21 -13.72 13.73
C ASP A 25 -3.48 -14.11 12.96
N THR A 26 -4.27 -13.13 12.51
CA THR A 26 -5.44 -13.34 11.62
C THR A 26 -5.01 -13.85 10.24
N LEU A 27 -3.81 -13.52 9.76
CA LEU A 27 -3.22 -14.13 8.55
C LEU A 27 -2.97 -15.63 8.71
N LYS A 28 -2.93 -16.14 9.94
CA LYS A 28 -2.86 -17.57 10.27
C LYS A 28 -4.24 -18.23 10.40
N VAL A 29 -5.31 -17.44 10.38
CA VAL A 29 -6.69 -17.97 10.43
C VAL A 29 -6.98 -18.67 9.09
N THR A 30 -7.45 -19.88 9.18
CA THR A 30 -7.68 -20.81 8.06
C THR A 30 -9.01 -20.61 7.34
N ASP A 31 -9.66 -19.45 7.44
CA ASP A 31 -10.86 -19.14 6.65
C ASP A 31 -10.49 -18.34 5.39
N PRO A 32 -10.35 -18.99 4.22
CA PRO A 32 -9.95 -18.32 2.98
C PRO A 32 -10.93 -17.21 2.56
N ALA A 33 -12.23 -17.36 2.87
CA ALA A 33 -13.25 -16.36 2.52
C ALA A 33 -13.05 -15.07 3.33
N TYR A 34 -12.76 -15.19 4.63
CA TYR A 34 -12.45 -14.03 5.48
C TYR A 34 -11.18 -13.33 5.00
N LEU A 35 -10.09 -14.08 4.83
CA LEU A 35 -8.81 -13.54 4.36
C LEU A 35 -8.92 -12.88 2.98
N MET A 36 -9.80 -13.40 2.13
CA MET A 36 -10.00 -12.89 0.77
C MET A 36 -10.79 -11.59 0.71
N HIS A 37 -11.78 -11.40 1.59
CA HIS A 37 -12.75 -10.31 1.46
C HIS A 37 -12.69 -9.27 2.58
N SER A 38 -12.23 -9.61 3.78
CA SER A 38 -12.12 -8.64 4.87
C SER A 38 -10.97 -7.64 4.61
N PRO A 39 -11.15 -6.34 4.87
CA PRO A 39 -10.08 -5.34 4.76
C PRO A 39 -9.08 -5.40 5.93
N LEU A 40 -9.47 -5.99 7.08
CA LEU A 40 -8.64 -6.02 8.30
C LEU A 40 -7.27 -6.69 8.12
N PRO A 41 -7.16 -7.87 7.45
CA PRO A 41 -5.87 -8.52 7.26
C PRO A 41 -4.84 -7.69 6.48
N VAL A 42 -5.29 -6.70 5.72
CA VAL A 42 -4.42 -5.79 4.93
C VAL A 42 -4.35 -4.38 5.53
N GLY A 43 -4.76 -4.22 6.78
CA GLY A 43 -4.51 -3.00 7.54
C GLY A 43 -5.58 -1.90 7.41
N TYR A 44 -6.76 -2.19 6.87
CA TYR A 44 -7.86 -1.22 6.76
C TYR A 44 -9.06 -1.60 7.63
N ASN A 45 -9.75 -0.62 8.21
CA ASN A 45 -10.91 -0.88 9.07
C ASN A 45 -12.16 -1.25 8.25
N THR A 46 -12.32 -0.67 7.07
CA THR A 46 -13.45 -0.95 6.19
C THR A 46 -13.03 -1.05 4.72
N THR A 47 -13.80 -1.78 3.92
CA THR A 47 -13.61 -1.83 2.46
C THR A 47 -13.76 -0.46 1.81
N THR A 48 -14.64 0.39 2.33
CA THR A 48 -14.84 1.77 1.84
C THR A 48 -13.60 2.62 2.08
N GLU A 49 -13.01 2.53 3.27
CA GLU A 49 -11.76 3.21 3.60
C GLU A 49 -10.62 2.73 2.69
N GLN A 50 -10.42 1.42 2.59
CA GLN A 50 -9.40 0.82 1.71
C GLN A 50 -9.53 1.34 0.28
N ARG A 51 -10.74 1.25 -0.29
CA ARG A 51 -11.00 1.72 -1.64
C ARG A 51 -10.72 3.21 -1.81
N TYR A 52 -11.14 4.03 -0.86
CA TYR A 52 -10.94 5.46 -0.90
C TYR A 52 -9.46 5.85 -0.87
N LEU A 53 -8.66 5.18 -0.03
CA LEU A 53 -7.21 5.38 0.02
C LEU A 53 -6.53 4.94 -1.29
N MET A 54 -6.93 3.81 -1.86
CA MET A 54 -6.41 3.32 -3.16
C MET A 54 -6.78 4.26 -4.32
N GLN A 55 -7.97 4.85 -4.33
CA GLN A 55 -8.35 5.86 -5.32
C GLN A 55 -7.47 7.11 -5.24
N ASN A 56 -7.02 7.50 -4.04
CA ASN A 56 -6.09 8.62 -3.88
C ASN A 56 -4.68 8.29 -4.35
N LEU A 57 -4.24 7.04 -4.26
CA LEU A 57 -2.98 6.57 -4.87
C LEU A 57 -3.03 6.58 -6.41
N LEU A 58 -4.21 6.35 -6.98
CA LEU A 58 -4.42 6.23 -8.42
C LEU A 58 -5.00 7.51 -9.07
N ILE A 59 -4.83 8.67 -8.42
CA ILE A 59 -5.36 9.90 -8.99
C ILE A 59 -4.65 10.28 -10.30
N GLY A 60 -5.41 10.39 -11.37
CA GLY A 60 -4.88 10.61 -12.72
C GLY A 60 -4.58 9.31 -13.49
N PHE A 61 -4.70 8.14 -12.86
CA PHE A 61 -4.61 6.87 -13.56
C PHE A 61 -5.87 6.64 -14.40
N SER A 62 -5.69 6.38 -15.68
CA SER A 62 -6.78 6.13 -16.64
C SER A 62 -6.69 4.76 -17.32
N GLY A 63 -5.64 4.01 -17.09
CA GLY A 63 -5.30 2.75 -17.73
C GLY A 63 -3.80 2.65 -18.00
N GLY A 64 -3.37 1.63 -18.74
CA GLY A 64 -1.97 1.40 -19.06
C GLY A 64 -1.29 0.39 -18.12
N SER A 65 0.00 0.52 -17.89
CA SER A 65 0.79 -0.46 -17.12
C SER A 65 1.05 -0.01 -15.68
N LEU A 66 0.84 -0.93 -14.71
CA LEU A 66 0.95 -0.68 -13.28
C LEU A 66 1.74 -1.80 -12.59
N LEU A 67 2.72 -1.41 -11.76
CA LEU A 67 3.43 -2.28 -10.83
C LEU A 67 3.05 -1.94 -9.40
N ASP A 68 2.50 -2.91 -8.67
CA ASP A 68 2.07 -2.79 -7.28
C ASP A 68 3.13 -3.41 -6.36
N ILE A 69 3.82 -2.58 -5.60
CA ILE A 69 4.87 -2.98 -4.66
C ILE A 69 4.28 -3.18 -3.27
N GLY A 70 4.46 -4.37 -2.70
CA GLY A 70 3.75 -4.77 -1.49
C GLY A 70 2.27 -5.00 -1.77
N CYS A 71 1.98 -5.69 -2.88
CA CYS A 71 0.62 -5.82 -3.43
C CYS A 71 -0.35 -6.59 -2.53
N GLY A 72 0.15 -7.33 -1.53
CA GLY A 72 -0.66 -8.18 -0.68
C GLY A 72 -1.54 -9.12 -1.51
N ARG A 73 -2.86 -9.03 -1.34
CA ARG A 73 -3.83 -9.78 -2.16
C ARG A 73 -4.36 -9.00 -3.37
N CYS A 74 -3.55 -8.10 -3.91
CA CYS A 74 -3.80 -7.35 -5.14
C CYS A 74 -5.10 -6.53 -5.13
N ASP A 75 -5.52 -6.01 -3.98
CA ASP A 75 -6.76 -5.24 -3.88
C ASP A 75 -6.72 -3.94 -4.71
N LEU A 76 -5.52 -3.37 -4.92
CA LEU A 76 -5.31 -2.21 -5.79
C LEU A 76 -5.70 -2.50 -7.25
N TYR A 77 -5.48 -3.74 -7.73
CA TYR A 77 -5.89 -4.16 -9.07
C TYR A 77 -7.38 -3.92 -9.33
N GLY A 78 -8.25 -4.25 -8.35
CA GLY A 78 -9.69 -4.06 -8.50
C GLY A 78 -10.06 -2.60 -8.72
N VAL A 79 -9.44 -1.66 -8.00
CA VAL A 79 -9.66 -0.21 -8.16
C VAL A 79 -9.07 0.29 -9.47
N ALA A 80 -7.85 -0.13 -9.81
CA ALA A 80 -7.17 0.28 -11.04
C ALA A 80 -7.90 -0.23 -12.29
N SER A 81 -8.37 -1.48 -12.29
CA SER A 81 -9.14 -2.08 -13.38
C SER A 81 -10.47 -1.37 -13.63
N GLU A 82 -11.16 -0.97 -12.55
CA GLU A 82 -12.38 -0.19 -12.67
C GLU A 82 -12.12 1.19 -13.27
N LEU A 83 -11.07 1.90 -12.80
CA LEU A 83 -10.69 3.20 -13.35
C LEU A 83 -10.32 3.12 -14.83
N ALA A 84 -9.55 2.12 -15.25
CA ALA A 84 -9.21 1.88 -16.64
C ALA A 84 -10.49 1.64 -17.48
N SER A 85 -11.38 0.76 -17.00
CA SER A 85 -12.64 0.45 -17.70
C SER A 85 -13.54 1.66 -17.88
N LEU A 86 -13.63 2.55 -16.89
CA LEU A 86 -14.39 3.80 -16.97
C LEU A 86 -13.86 4.75 -18.06
N ASN A 87 -12.58 4.64 -18.40
CA ASN A 87 -11.93 5.43 -19.45
C ASN A 87 -11.87 4.66 -20.80
N GLY A 88 -12.43 3.46 -20.88
CA GLY A 88 -12.39 2.62 -22.08
C GLY A 88 -11.01 2.02 -22.38
N ASP A 89 -10.16 1.90 -21.36
CA ASP A 89 -8.80 1.39 -21.46
C ASP A 89 -8.65 0.06 -20.68
N ASN A 90 -7.50 -0.59 -20.84
CA ASN A 90 -7.14 -1.82 -20.17
C ASN A 90 -5.98 -1.57 -19.19
N ILE A 91 -5.76 -2.52 -18.31
CA ILE A 91 -4.65 -2.51 -17.37
C ILE A 91 -3.72 -3.71 -17.63
N LEU A 92 -2.41 -3.42 -17.72
CA LEU A 92 -1.35 -4.41 -17.57
C LEU A 92 -0.84 -4.32 -16.13
N TYR A 93 -1.24 -5.28 -15.30
CA TYR A 93 -0.91 -5.27 -13.87
C TYR A 93 0.16 -6.30 -13.53
N ASP A 94 1.16 -5.85 -12.79
CA ASP A 94 2.15 -6.70 -12.11
C ASP A 94 2.13 -6.39 -10.62
N GLY A 95 2.37 -7.41 -9.80
CA GLY A 95 2.46 -7.26 -8.35
C GLY A 95 3.64 -8.03 -7.76
N ILE A 96 4.16 -7.54 -6.66
CA ILE A 96 5.15 -8.24 -5.84
C ILE A 96 4.83 -8.05 -4.36
N ASP A 97 4.90 -9.15 -3.60
CA ASP A 97 4.80 -9.12 -2.14
C ASP A 97 5.73 -10.18 -1.54
N HIS A 98 6.23 -9.94 -0.33
CA HIS A 98 7.08 -10.89 0.36
C HIS A 98 6.30 -12.07 0.97
N ASN A 99 4.97 -11.94 1.12
CA ASN A 99 4.10 -12.96 1.71
C ASN A 99 3.42 -13.82 0.64
N PRO A 100 3.86 -15.09 0.46
CA PRO A 100 3.31 -15.98 -0.57
C PRO A 100 1.83 -16.32 -0.37
N SER A 101 1.34 -16.31 0.87
CA SER A 101 -0.08 -16.58 1.12
C SER A 101 -0.96 -15.42 0.65
N MET A 102 -0.48 -14.18 0.75
CA MET A 102 -1.20 -13.01 0.28
C MET A 102 -1.23 -12.94 -1.25
N THR A 103 -0.11 -13.21 -1.92
CA THR A 103 -0.08 -13.24 -3.39
C THR A 103 -0.99 -14.32 -3.95
N GLN A 104 -0.98 -15.52 -3.36
CA GLN A 104 -1.88 -16.61 -3.75
C GLN A 104 -3.37 -16.23 -3.60
N LEU A 105 -3.73 -15.55 -2.49
CA LEU A 105 -5.10 -15.03 -2.31
C LEU A 105 -5.45 -13.99 -3.38
N GLY A 106 -4.51 -13.13 -3.75
CA GLY A 106 -4.69 -12.13 -4.81
C GLY A 106 -4.94 -12.77 -6.17
N GLU A 107 -4.13 -13.75 -6.55
CA GLU A 107 -4.32 -14.51 -7.79
C GLU A 107 -5.69 -15.19 -7.83
N GLN A 108 -6.09 -15.86 -6.75
CA GLN A 108 -7.40 -16.51 -6.65
C GLN A 108 -8.58 -15.51 -6.71
N LYS A 109 -8.45 -14.39 -6.00
CA LYS A 109 -9.51 -13.37 -5.90
C LYS A 109 -9.80 -12.70 -7.24
N TRP A 110 -8.75 -12.39 -7.99
CA TRP A 110 -8.83 -11.55 -9.17
C TRP A 110 -8.61 -12.29 -10.49
N GLY A 111 -8.31 -13.59 -10.44
CA GLY A 111 -7.94 -14.37 -11.63
C GLY A 111 -6.63 -13.91 -12.26
N LEU A 112 -5.70 -13.42 -11.45
CA LEU A 112 -4.38 -12.98 -11.89
C LEU A 112 -3.43 -14.18 -11.94
N GLU A 113 -2.38 -14.07 -12.75
CA GLU A 113 -1.30 -15.04 -12.84
C GLU A 113 0.05 -14.34 -12.76
N GLY A 114 1.01 -15.00 -12.12
CA GLY A 114 2.40 -14.53 -12.13
C GLY A 114 2.71 -13.39 -11.15
N ILE A 115 1.91 -13.23 -10.10
CA ILE A 115 2.23 -12.33 -9.01
C ILE A 115 3.51 -12.83 -8.33
N ARG A 116 4.48 -11.93 -8.18
CA ARG A 116 5.81 -12.31 -7.70
C ARG A 116 5.86 -12.39 -6.18
N VAL A 117 6.61 -13.37 -5.67
CA VAL A 117 6.91 -13.49 -4.23
C VAL A 117 8.35 -13.10 -3.98
N GLY A 118 8.59 -12.13 -3.10
CA GLY A 118 9.94 -11.71 -2.73
C GLY A 118 10.02 -10.24 -2.31
N ALA A 119 11.23 -9.82 -1.97
CA ALA A 119 11.54 -8.44 -1.65
C ALA A 119 11.78 -7.65 -2.96
N PHE A 120 11.09 -6.53 -3.11
CA PHE A 120 11.18 -5.71 -4.33
C PHE A 120 12.56 -5.09 -4.53
N GLU A 121 13.32 -4.87 -3.45
CA GLU A 121 14.66 -4.30 -3.46
C GLU A 121 15.68 -5.18 -4.21
N THR A 122 15.42 -6.49 -4.24
CA THR A 122 16.34 -7.47 -4.85
C THR A 122 15.75 -8.18 -6.06
N ALA A 123 14.44 -8.03 -6.29
CA ALA A 123 13.76 -8.67 -7.40
C ALA A 123 14.09 -7.98 -8.73
N LYS A 124 14.24 -8.79 -9.79
CA LYS A 124 14.32 -8.26 -11.15
C LYS A 124 12.92 -7.93 -11.64
N LEU A 125 12.54 -6.65 -11.57
CA LEU A 125 11.25 -6.14 -11.98
C LEU A 125 11.34 -5.39 -13.30
N ASP A 126 10.30 -5.47 -14.12
CA ASP A 126 10.18 -4.69 -15.34
C ASP A 126 9.60 -3.31 -15.03
N SER A 127 10.03 -2.29 -15.77
CA SER A 127 9.46 -0.95 -15.63
C SER A 127 8.01 -0.90 -16.09
N ARG A 128 7.20 -0.07 -15.40
CA ARG A 128 5.80 0.21 -15.73
C ARG A 128 5.55 1.71 -15.72
N GLU A 129 4.47 2.14 -16.36
CA GLU A 129 4.09 3.57 -16.35
C GLU A 129 3.84 4.05 -14.92
N TRP A 130 3.07 3.29 -14.16
CA TRP A 130 2.80 3.54 -12.75
C TRP A 130 3.48 2.50 -11.86
N VAL A 131 4.14 3.00 -10.82
CA VAL A 131 4.65 2.17 -9.72
C VAL A 131 4.00 2.64 -8.44
N VAL A 132 3.28 1.76 -7.77
CA VAL A 132 2.45 2.11 -6.60
C VAL A 132 2.86 1.29 -5.39
N GLY A 133 2.92 1.93 -4.22
CA GLY A 133 3.13 1.27 -2.93
C GLY A 133 2.02 1.64 -1.94
N SER A 134 1.02 0.76 -1.80
CA SER A 134 -0.08 0.96 -0.84
C SER A 134 0.26 0.36 0.52
N GLY A 135 0.44 1.20 1.54
CA GLY A 135 0.82 0.76 2.89
C GLY A 135 2.27 0.27 3.01
N LEU A 136 3.08 0.41 1.98
CA LEU A 136 4.45 -0.10 1.91
C LEU A 136 5.38 0.50 2.98
N PHE A 137 5.17 1.76 3.33
CA PHE A 137 6.04 2.55 4.21
C PHE A 137 5.38 2.90 5.56
N THR A 138 4.46 2.07 6.03
CA THR A 138 3.71 2.36 7.26
C THR A 138 4.39 1.85 8.52
N GLN A 139 5.28 0.87 8.43
CA GLN A 139 5.94 0.25 9.58
C GLN A 139 7.40 0.70 9.70
N ARG A 140 7.89 0.77 10.94
CA ARG A 140 9.31 0.94 11.23
C ARG A 140 10.08 -0.32 10.83
N ARG A 141 11.20 -0.13 10.17
CA ARG A 141 12.06 -1.22 9.67
C ARG A 141 13.49 -1.13 10.21
N CYS A 142 13.83 0.00 10.84
CA CYS A 142 15.15 0.29 11.36
C CYS A 142 15.11 0.62 12.85
N ALA A 143 16.27 0.67 13.48
CA ALA A 143 16.40 0.95 14.92
C ALA A 143 16.16 2.43 15.26
N THR A 144 16.43 3.34 14.31
CA THR A 144 16.27 4.79 14.49
C THR A 144 15.35 5.38 13.43
N GLU A 145 14.76 6.54 13.72
CA GLU A 145 13.94 7.28 12.75
C GLU A 145 14.76 7.81 11.57
N ASP A 146 16.01 8.20 11.80
CA ASP A 146 16.91 8.66 10.74
C ASP A 146 17.24 7.52 9.77
N ASP A 147 17.44 6.29 10.26
CA ASP A 147 17.67 5.13 9.41
C ASP A 147 16.39 4.73 8.65
N ASP A 148 15.20 4.82 9.28
CA ASP A 148 13.92 4.62 8.60
C ASP A 148 13.71 5.65 7.50
N LEU A 149 14.02 6.91 7.76
CA LEU A 149 13.91 7.99 6.78
C LEU A 149 14.87 7.77 5.60
N LYS A 150 16.13 7.42 5.90
CA LYS A 150 17.10 7.06 4.86
C LYS A 150 16.60 5.88 4.01
N LYS A 151 16.13 4.82 4.66
CA LYS A 151 15.58 3.63 3.97
C LYS A 151 14.39 3.98 3.11
N LEU A 152 13.50 4.88 3.56
CA LEU A 152 12.38 5.38 2.78
C LEU A 152 12.86 5.99 1.46
N PHE A 153 13.87 6.87 1.49
CA PHE A 153 14.38 7.53 0.29
C PHE A 153 15.14 6.57 -0.64
N ASP A 154 15.89 5.61 -0.08
CA ASP A 154 16.54 4.55 -0.87
C ASP A 154 15.48 3.71 -1.62
N ASP A 155 14.37 3.38 -0.96
CA ASP A 155 13.27 2.63 -1.57
C ASP A 155 12.50 3.46 -2.62
N ILE A 156 12.25 4.74 -2.35
CA ILE A 156 11.64 5.65 -3.33
C ILE A 156 12.49 5.72 -4.60
N ASP A 157 13.83 5.70 -4.49
CA ASP A 157 14.73 5.64 -5.65
C ASP A 157 14.51 4.38 -6.49
N ILE A 158 14.32 3.24 -5.83
CA ILE A 158 14.02 1.99 -6.53
C ILE A 158 12.68 2.11 -7.29
N LEU A 159 11.62 2.58 -6.60
CA LEU A 159 10.32 2.78 -7.23
C LEU A 159 10.41 3.77 -8.40
N TYR A 160 11.14 4.86 -8.22
CA TYR A 160 11.33 5.88 -9.25
C TYR A 160 12.04 5.32 -10.48
N ASN A 161 13.07 4.48 -10.30
CA ASN A 161 13.78 3.86 -11.41
C ASN A 161 12.90 2.83 -12.17
N LEU A 162 11.95 2.20 -11.50
CA LEU A 162 11.00 1.27 -12.10
C LEU A 162 9.83 1.98 -12.83
N ALA A 163 9.49 3.19 -12.42
CA ALA A 163 8.40 3.94 -13.06
C ALA A 163 8.89 4.62 -14.34
N THR A 164 8.03 4.67 -15.36
CA THR A 164 8.27 5.49 -16.58
C THR A 164 7.45 6.78 -16.61
N ALA A 165 6.39 6.89 -15.81
CA ALA A 165 5.55 8.08 -15.73
C ALA A 165 5.30 8.54 -14.29
N VAL A 166 4.80 7.68 -13.39
CA VAL A 166 4.38 8.08 -12.04
C VAL A 166 4.80 7.06 -10.98
N VAL A 167 5.35 7.56 -9.88
CA VAL A 167 5.43 6.82 -8.61
C VAL A 167 4.37 7.35 -7.67
N SER A 168 3.60 6.47 -7.02
CA SER A 168 2.60 6.84 -6.03
C SER A 168 2.69 5.96 -4.79
N PHE A 169 2.68 6.57 -3.62
CA PHE A 169 2.68 5.85 -2.34
C PHE A 169 2.01 6.66 -1.24
N ASN A 170 1.62 5.99 -0.16
CA ASN A 170 1.10 6.66 1.02
C ASN A 170 2.03 6.52 2.22
N LEU A 171 1.94 7.51 3.11
CA LEU A 171 2.68 7.60 4.36
C LEU A 171 1.72 7.93 5.50
N LEU A 172 2.09 7.54 6.73
CA LEU A 172 1.33 7.88 7.93
C LEU A 172 1.59 9.33 8.32
N ASN A 173 0.50 10.02 8.65
CA ASN A 173 0.50 11.42 9.01
C ASN A 173 0.69 11.59 10.53
N PRO A 174 1.75 12.25 11.02
CA PRO A 174 1.92 12.51 12.46
C PRO A 174 1.02 13.62 12.99
N ILE A 175 0.43 14.44 12.11
CA ILE A 175 -0.33 15.63 12.49
C ILE A 175 -1.70 15.20 13.04
N ASN A 176 -1.98 15.62 14.28
CA ASN A 176 -3.26 15.34 14.97
C ASN A 176 -3.55 13.84 15.22
N ASN A 177 -2.55 12.98 15.14
CA ASN A 177 -2.68 11.56 15.43
C ASN A 177 -1.99 11.17 16.73
N THR A 178 -2.49 10.13 17.38
CA THR A 178 -1.74 9.40 18.39
C THR A 178 -0.69 8.55 17.68
N LEU A 179 0.58 8.76 18.01
CA LEU A 179 1.66 7.97 17.43
C LEU A 179 1.76 6.63 18.17
N HIS A 180 1.80 5.55 17.43
CA HIS A 180 1.93 4.20 17.95
C HIS A 180 3.33 3.66 17.70
N GLU A 181 3.89 2.94 18.67
CA GLU A 181 5.16 2.25 18.54
C GLU A 181 5.09 1.21 17.40
N GLY A 182 6.16 1.06 16.64
CA GLY A 182 6.21 0.14 15.49
C GLY A 182 5.78 0.77 14.16
N PHE A 183 5.06 1.89 14.17
CA PHE A 183 4.69 2.60 12.95
C PHE A 183 5.67 3.72 12.61
N PHE A 184 5.81 3.97 11.31
CA PHE A 184 6.67 5.00 10.76
C PHE A 184 5.84 6.20 10.28
N TYR A 185 5.99 7.32 10.95
CA TYR A 185 5.29 8.57 10.67
C TYR A 185 6.27 9.60 10.13
N VAL A 186 5.91 10.27 9.04
CA VAL A 186 6.74 11.33 8.47
C VAL A 186 5.89 12.56 8.20
N HIS A 187 6.40 13.74 8.60
CA HIS A 187 5.69 14.99 8.37
C HIS A 187 5.61 15.31 6.87
N PRO A 188 4.41 15.60 6.30
CA PRO A 188 4.24 15.79 4.85
C PRO A 188 5.09 16.95 4.30
N GLY A 189 5.33 18.00 5.07
CA GLY A 189 6.22 19.10 4.68
C GLY A 189 7.66 18.67 4.52
N LEU A 190 8.18 17.85 5.44
CA LEU A 190 9.55 17.31 5.34
C LEU A 190 9.72 16.44 4.08
N VAL A 191 8.74 15.57 3.83
CA VAL A 191 8.77 14.71 2.62
C VAL A 191 8.73 15.56 1.36
N MET A 192 7.86 16.59 1.31
CA MET A 192 7.74 17.49 0.17
C MET A 192 9.06 18.20 -0.12
N ASP A 193 9.71 18.79 0.90
CA ASP A 193 10.97 19.52 0.75
C ASP A 193 12.07 18.60 0.20
N MET A 194 12.25 17.42 0.78
CA MET A 194 13.27 16.47 0.35
C MET A 194 13.04 15.92 -1.06
N LEU A 195 11.78 15.63 -1.41
CA LEU A 195 11.45 15.05 -2.72
C LEU A 195 11.55 16.08 -3.86
N ILE A 196 11.13 17.34 -3.63
CA ILE A 196 11.23 18.41 -4.64
C ILE A 196 12.70 18.66 -5.02
N GLU A 197 13.60 18.62 -4.05
CA GLU A 197 15.03 18.82 -4.29
C GLU A 197 15.59 17.78 -5.26
N LYS A 198 15.06 16.55 -5.21
CA LYS A 198 15.56 15.42 -6.00
C LYS A 198 14.80 15.17 -7.30
N TYR A 199 13.45 15.22 -7.26
CA TYR A 199 12.60 14.75 -8.35
C TYR A 199 11.83 15.86 -9.09
N GLN A 200 11.84 17.09 -8.61
CA GLN A 200 11.26 18.32 -9.19
C GLN A 200 9.71 18.31 -9.23
N TYR A 201 9.07 17.27 -9.77
CA TYR A 201 7.61 17.23 -9.97
C TYR A 201 6.95 16.31 -8.94
N VAL A 202 6.57 16.89 -7.82
CA VAL A 202 6.01 16.17 -6.66
C VAL A 202 4.68 16.78 -6.25
N THR A 203 3.73 15.92 -5.93
CA THR A 203 2.48 16.30 -5.30
C THR A 203 2.33 15.57 -3.96
N VAL A 204 2.05 16.29 -2.89
CA VAL A 204 1.67 15.73 -1.59
C VAL A 204 0.20 16.06 -1.34
N ARG A 205 -0.63 15.05 -1.15
CA ARG A 205 -2.07 15.16 -0.89
C ARG A 205 -2.39 14.70 0.51
N ASN A 206 -2.72 15.65 1.39
CA ASN A 206 -3.08 15.41 2.79
C ASN A 206 -4.51 15.89 3.14
N ASN A 207 -5.36 16.12 2.13
CA ASN A 207 -6.68 16.72 2.29
C ASN A 207 -7.84 15.73 2.27
N TYR A 208 -7.57 14.42 2.38
CA TYR A 208 -8.57 13.37 2.23
C TYR A 208 -8.62 12.40 3.42
N SER A 209 -7.60 12.31 4.22
CA SER A 209 -7.53 11.51 5.45
C SER A 209 -6.74 12.25 6.52
N LYS A 210 -7.07 12.03 7.78
CA LYS A 210 -6.27 12.52 8.91
C LYS A 210 -5.07 11.62 9.18
N ASP A 211 -5.17 10.33 8.87
CA ASP A 211 -4.21 9.29 9.28
C ASP A 211 -3.10 9.05 8.25
N VAL A 212 -3.40 9.29 6.97
CA VAL A 212 -2.47 9.06 5.87
C VAL A 212 -2.51 10.21 4.86
N TYR A 213 -1.43 10.37 4.13
CA TYR A 213 -1.35 11.22 2.96
C TYR A 213 -0.71 10.48 1.79
N THR A 214 -0.99 10.93 0.57
CA THR A 214 -0.44 10.36 -0.66
C THR A 214 0.62 11.28 -1.24
N VAL A 215 1.68 10.67 -1.74
CA VAL A 215 2.75 11.32 -2.52
C VAL A 215 2.70 10.79 -3.94
N LEU A 216 2.78 11.69 -4.92
CA LEU A 216 2.96 11.35 -6.33
C LEU A 216 4.22 12.05 -6.85
N ILE A 217 5.08 11.31 -7.53
CA ILE A 217 6.28 11.80 -8.20
C ILE A 217 6.12 11.54 -9.68
N TYR A 218 6.16 12.58 -10.50
CA TYR A 218 5.96 12.49 -11.94
C TYR A 218 7.29 12.52 -12.69
N LYS A 219 7.37 11.72 -13.76
CA LYS A 219 8.43 11.77 -14.76
C LYS A 219 7.86 12.44 -16.01
N LEU A 220 8.35 13.65 -16.33
CA LEU A 220 7.96 14.43 -17.49
C LEU A 220 9.04 14.36 -18.57
#